data_229ceecb761e63d9f24a16d8d87d43d7
#
_entry.id   229ceecb761e63d9f24a16d8d87d43d7
#
_cell.length_a   1.000
_cell.length_b   1.000
_cell.length_c   1.000
_cell.angle_alpha   90.00
_cell.angle_beta   90.00
_cell.angle_gamma   90.00
#
_symmetry.space_group_name_H-M   'P 1'
#
loop_
_entity.id
_entity.type
_entity.pdbx_description
1 polymer ?
#
loop_
_entity_poly.entity_id
_entity_poly.type
_entity_poly.pdbx_seq_one_letter_code
_entity_poly.pdbx_strand_id
1 'polypeptide(L)'
;VQTNLGGFIDLLALDRWGDLVVLELKRGRTPRETIAQALEYAAYAVQLDYEQIESLARQYQDDDVMNLVEVHRGYFGLGLDDGVSFNKNQRTVIVGETITPEIRETARFLNDKGLRVTCLEFSFFRTEDGKRLLSCDTVIADHSRSEKPVVGASRGKTTCDQFMKALDSNGLPVFTKILAVAEESRLPIHWGSRGFSVNVDFAGTHFKFCYGYPPHSVYGQSLYTRVFDSAFFTRVCDGEAIAKDIAESAKATGLFTPAGNEWKCSINRGMSAADIDSLLSWIRTASEKIAAAGLRKDSEEENGANNTSEGICR
;
A
#
# COMPACT_ATOMS: atom_id res chain seq x y z
N VAL A 1 10.42 14.39 15.41
CA VAL A 1 9.62 13.60 16.38
C VAL A 1 10.43 13.49 17.68
N GLN A 2 9.80 13.82 18.82
CA GLN A 2 10.44 13.68 20.12
C GLN A 2 10.39 12.21 20.57
N THR A 3 11.54 11.69 21.05
CA THR A 3 11.62 10.34 21.62
C THR A 3 11.27 10.32 23.10
N ASN A 4 11.01 9.15 23.66
CA ASN A 4 10.75 8.96 25.09
C ASN A 4 11.98 9.24 26.00
N LEU A 5 13.18 9.33 25.43
CA LEU A 5 14.43 9.67 26.13
C LEU A 5 14.82 11.14 25.97
N GLY A 6 13.95 11.95 25.36
CA GLY A 6 14.16 13.40 25.20
C GLY A 6 14.98 13.79 23.96
N GLY A 7 15.37 12.83 23.12
CA GLY A 7 15.97 13.10 21.81
C GLY A 7 14.95 13.58 20.79
N PHE A 8 15.45 14.16 19.69
CA PHE A 8 14.60 14.62 18.57
C PHE A 8 15.09 13.98 17.28
N ILE A 9 14.25 13.14 16.68
CA ILE A 9 14.46 12.60 15.34
C ILE A 9 14.22 13.73 14.32
N ASP A 10 15.22 14.02 13.49
CA ASP A 10 15.12 15.08 12.49
C ASP A 10 14.00 14.80 11.50
N LEU A 11 14.01 13.62 10.85
CA LEU A 11 12.97 13.18 9.96
C LEU A 11 12.64 11.70 10.22
N LEU A 12 11.35 11.38 10.22
CA LEU A 12 10.81 10.02 10.25
C LEU A 12 9.96 9.81 8.99
N ALA A 13 10.26 8.77 8.23
CA ALA A 13 9.58 8.46 6.99
C ALA A 13 9.16 6.98 6.94
N LEU A 14 8.36 6.64 5.95
CA LEU A 14 8.00 5.25 5.62
C LEU A 14 8.56 4.90 4.24
N ASP A 15 9.17 3.74 4.12
CA ASP A 15 9.54 3.22 2.81
C ASP A 15 8.35 2.51 2.12
N ARG A 16 8.54 2.09 0.86
CA ARG A 16 7.52 1.40 0.05
C ARG A 16 6.92 0.17 0.75
N TRP A 17 7.64 -0.50 1.62
CA TRP A 17 7.20 -1.72 2.31
C TRP A 17 6.51 -1.43 3.65
N GLY A 18 6.47 -0.16 4.07
CA GLY A 18 5.90 0.29 5.34
C GLY A 18 6.91 0.26 6.49
N ASP A 19 8.20 0.03 6.22
CA ASP A 19 9.23 0.09 7.24
C ASP A 19 9.57 1.54 7.59
N LEU A 20 9.77 1.82 8.87
CA LEU A 20 10.20 3.15 9.32
C LEU A 20 11.64 3.44 8.88
N VAL A 21 11.84 4.64 8.38
CA VAL A 21 13.13 5.21 8.01
C VAL A 21 13.42 6.37 8.94
N VAL A 22 14.42 6.20 9.77
CA VAL A 22 14.96 7.25 10.65
C VAL A 22 16.05 7.99 9.90
N LEU A 23 15.88 9.29 9.67
CA LEU A 23 16.89 10.13 9.03
C LEU A 23 17.50 11.08 10.06
N GLU A 24 18.79 11.03 10.16
CA GLU A 24 19.62 11.91 10.99
C GLU A 24 20.41 12.85 10.09
N LEU A 25 20.18 14.15 10.23
CA LEU A 25 20.76 15.18 9.38
C LEU A 25 21.89 15.91 10.11
N LYS A 26 23.07 15.95 9.51
CA LYS A 26 24.23 16.66 10.06
C LYS A 26 24.75 17.71 9.10
N ARG A 27 24.86 18.93 9.59
CA ARG A 27 25.50 20.00 8.85
C ARG A 27 27.02 19.85 8.92
N GLY A 28 27.69 19.95 7.79
CA GLY A 28 29.14 19.78 7.69
C GLY A 28 29.59 18.32 7.86
N ARG A 29 30.66 18.11 8.59
CA ARG A 29 31.20 16.76 8.87
C ARG A 29 30.38 16.04 9.93
N THR A 30 30.07 14.76 9.68
CA THR A 30 29.34 13.95 10.66
C THR A 30 30.21 13.64 11.89
N PRO A 31 29.81 14.05 13.12
CA PRO A 31 30.53 13.68 14.34
C PRO A 31 30.28 12.20 14.68
N ARG A 32 31.14 11.62 15.51
CA ARG A 32 31.10 10.20 15.92
C ARG A 32 29.78 9.85 16.65
N GLU A 33 29.25 10.78 17.41
CA GLU A 33 28.01 10.65 18.18
C GLU A 33 26.82 10.43 17.31
N THR A 34 26.87 10.77 16.01
CA THR A 34 25.78 10.57 15.04
C THR A 34 25.31 9.11 14.98
N ILE A 35 26.23 8.15 15.06
CA ILE A 35 25.87 6.72 15.08
C ILE A 35 25.08 6.37 16.34
N ALA A 36 25.51 6.87 17.50
CA ALA A 36 24.80 6.60 18.75
C ALA A 36 23.38 7.18 18.73
N GLN A 37 23.22 8.42 18.26
CA GLN A 37 21.91 9.06 18.08
C GLN A 37 21.03 8.26 17.12
N ALA A 38 21.57 7.88 15.97
CA ALA A 38 20.83 7.13 14.95
C ALA A 38 20.34 5.76 15.46
N LEU A 39 21.17 5.06 16.27
CA LEU A 39 20.79 3.80 16.91
C LEU A 39 19.75 3.99 18.01
N GLU A 40 19.88 5.04 18.84
CA GLU A 40 18.89 5.39 19.85
C GLU A 40 17.52 5.66 19.22
N TYR A 41 17.50 6.41 18.12
CA TYR A 41 16.28 6.74 17.42
C TYR A 41 15.67 5.51 16.71
N ALA A 42 16.50 4.63 16.16
CA ALA A 42 16.03 3.36 15.62
C ALA A 42 15.44 2.45 16.71
N ALA A 43 16.06 2.42 17.91
CA ALA A 43 15.54 1.67 19.06
C ALA A 43 14.19 2.22 19.57
N TYR A 44 13.97 3.52 19.49
CA TYR A 44 12.66 4.12 19.74
C TYR A 44 11.67 3.76 18.64
N ALA A 45 12.06 3.92 17.36
CA ALA A 45 11.18 3.69 16.22
C ALA A 45 10.67 2.25 16.15
N VAL A 46 11.46 1.25 16.56
CA VAL A 46 11.06 -0.16 16.57
C VAL A 46 9.86 -0.44 17.51
N GLN A 47 9.67 0.39 18.53
CA GLN A 47 8.61 0.24 19.52
C GLN A 47 7.27 0.82 19.06
N LEU A 48 7.27 1.65 18.01
CA LEU A 48 6.05 2.28 17.53
C LEU A 48 5.15 1.26 16.83
N ASP A 49 3.92 1.16 17.30
CA ASP A 49 2.85 0.42 16.64
C ASP A 49 2.22 1.24 15.49
N TYR A 50 1.28 0.64 14.78
CA TYR A 50 0.62 1.29 13.65
C TYR A 50 -0.14 2.54 14.06
N GLU A 51 -0.89 2.47 15.17
CA GLU A 51 -1.72 3.57 15.67
C GLU A 51 -0.85 4.78 16.07
N GLN A 52 0.30 4.52 16.66
CA GLN A 52 1.26 5.57 17.03
C GLN A 52 1.88 6.21 15.79
N ILE A 53 2.25 5.43 14.78
CA ILE A 53 2.79 5.94 13.51
C ILE A 53 1.74 6.77 12.77
N GLU A 54 0.50 6.28 12.70
CA GLU A 54 -0.60 7.02 12.08
C GLU A 54 -0.90 8.32 12.82
N SER A 55 -0.87 8.30 14.16
CA SER A 55 -1.04 9.51 14.98
C SER A 55 0.04 10.55 14.72
N LEU A 56 1.31 10.13 14.64
CA LEU A 56 2.43 11.00 14.28
C LEU A 56 2.27 11.59 12.86
N ALA A 57 1.80 10.80 11.92
CA ALA A 57 1.58 11.24 10.55
C ALA A 57 0.41 12.24 10.47
N ARG A 58 -0.69 12.00 11.18
CA ARG A 58 -1.83 12.92 11.29
C ARG A 58 -1.41 14.27 11.88
N GLN A 59 -0.66 14.23 12.97
CA GLN A 59 -0.13 15.44 13.60
C GLN A 59 0.78 16.23 12.66
N TYR A 60 1.61 15.53 11.86
CA TYR A 60 2.51 16.19 10.91
C TYR A 60 1.75 16.83 9.73
N GLN A 61 0.70 16.17 9.24
CA GLN A 61 -0.12 16.66 8.11
C GLN A 61 -1.22 17.63 8.54
N ASP A 62 -1.44 17.83 9.85
CA ASP A 62 -2.57 18.60 10.40
C ASP A 62 -3.94 18.07 9.89
N ASP A 63 -4.07 16.73 9.83
CA ASP A 63 -5.24 16.02 9.31
C ASP A 63 -5.62 14.84 10.21
N ASP A 64 -6.57 15.09 11.12
CA ASP A 64 -7.04 14.11 12.12
C ASP A 64 -7.79 12.92 11.52
N VAL A 65 -8.27 13.03 10.29
CA VAL A 65 -9.04 11.98 9.60
C VAL A 65 -8.19 11.18 8.58
N MET A 66 -6.94 11.57 8.38
CA MET A 66 -6.02 10.89 7.47
C MET A 66 -5.90 9.39 7.78
N ASN A 67 -5.97 8.56 6.75
CA ASN A 67 -5.66 7.13 6.83
C ASN A 67 -4.26 6.88 6.28
N LEU A 68 -3.33 6.48 7.14
CA LEU A 68 -1.92 6.30 6.77
C LEU A 68 -1.72 5.22 5.70
N VAL A 69 -2.50 4.13 5.75
CA VAL A 69 -2.43 3.06 4.73
C VAL A 69 -2.79 3.59 3.35
N GLU A 70 -3.85 4.39 3.27
CA GLU A 70 -4.35 4.94 2.02
C GLU A 70 -3.37 5.96 1.43
N VAL A 71 -2.85 6.86 2.27
CA VAL A 71 -1.82 7.84 1.86
C VAL A 71 -0.55 7.14 1.38
N HIS A 72 -0.04 6.17 2.15
CA HIS A 72 1.15 5.40 1.80
C HIS A 72 0.98 4.67 0.47
N ARG A 73 -0.16 4.02 0.28
CA ARG A 73 -0.46 3.28 -0.96
C ARG A 73 -0.58 4.22 -2.16
N GLY A 74 -1.28 5.35 -1.99
CA GLY A 74 -1.40 6.36 -3.03
C GLY A 74 -0.05 6.92 -3.45
N TYR A 75 0.83 7.23 -2.47
CA TYR A 75 2.16 7.76 -2.73
C TYR A 75 3.06 6.79 -3.52
N PHE A 76 3.04 5.50 -3.16
CA PHE A 76 3.89 4.49 -3.80
C PHE A 76 3.22 3.76 -4.97
N GLY A 77 1.99 4.11 -5.34
CA GLY A 77 1.23 3.45 -6.40
C GLY A 77 0.99 1.96 -6.12
N LEU A 78 0.70 1.60 -4.86
CA LEU A 78 0.53 0.21 -4.43
C LEU A 78 -0.90 -0.27 -4.62
N GLY A 79 -1.07 -1.45 -5.20
CA GLY A 79 -2.33 -2.15 -5.28
C GLY A 79 -2.75 -2.77 -3.94
N LEU A 80 -4.04 -3.14 -3.77
CA LEU A 80 -4.53 -3.78 -2.53
C LEU A 80 -3.88 -5.14 -2.25
N ASP A 81 -3.33 -5.79 -3.26
CA ASP A 81 -2.58 -7.05 -3.14
C ASP A 81 -1.15 -6.85 -2.66
N ASP A 82 -0.60 -5.63 -2.78
CA ASP A 82 0.75 -5.35 -2.35
C ASP A 82 0.83 -5.46 -0.83
N GLY A 83 1.63 -6.42 -0.37
CA GLY A 83 1.77 -6.75 1.04
C GLY A 83 2.54 -5.68 1.81
N VAL A 84 1.87 -4.65 2.30
CA VAL A 84 2.48 -3.67 3.20
C VAL A 84 2.26 -4.12 4.64
N SER A 85 3.33 -4.12 5.43
CA SER A 85 3.29 -4.35 6.88
C SER A 85 4.11 -3.25 7.54
N PHE A 86 3.43 -2.40 8.30
CA PHE A 86 4.10 -1.26 8.93
C PHE A 86 5.06 -1.70 10.01
N ASN A 87 6.23 -1.05 10.02
CA ASN A 87 7.27 -1.12 11.05
C ASN A 87 7.76 -2.54 11.40
N LYS A 88 7.95 -3.39 10.39
CA LYS A 88 8.53 -4.74 10.62
C LYS A 88 10.04 -4.71 10.72
N ASN A 89 10.67 -3.80 10.00
CA ASN A 89 12.10 -3.53 10.09
C ASN A 89 12.29 -2.01 10.09
N GLN A 90 13.43 -1.55 10.55
CA GLN A 90 13.79 -0.14 10.55
C GLN A 90 15.00 0.06 9.66
N ARG A 91 15.08 1.23 9.07
CA ARG A 91 16.24 1.68 8.31
C ARG A 91 16.69 3.02 8.84
N THR A 92 18.00 3.16 9.01
CA THR A 92 18.62 4.41 9.43
C THR A 92 19.33 5.04 8.24
N VAL A 93 19.15 6.33 8.04
CA VAL A 93 19.80 7.11 6.99
C VAL A 93 20.55 8.27 7.66
N ILE A 94 21.86 8.29 7.55
CA ILE A 94 22.71 9.38 8.01
C ILE A 94 23.01 10.26 6.82
N VAL A 95 22.71 11.54 6.96
CA VAL A 95 22.89 12.54 5.90
C VAL A 95 23.84 13.62 6.36
N GLY A 96 24.86 13.94 5.58
CA GLY A 96 25.81 15.00 5.89
C GLY A 96 26.49 15.58 4.64
N GLU A 97 27.20 16.67 4.80
CA GLU A 97 28.05 17.20 3.72
C GLU A 97 29.32 16.35 3.56
N THR A 98 29.78 15.73 4.65
CA THR A 98 30.89 14.78 4.64
C THR A 98 30.66 13.69 5.67
N ILE A 99 30.55 12.45 5.21
CA ILE A 99 30.50 11.26 6.06
C ILE A 99 31.93 10.87 6.43
N THR A 100 32.26 10.98 7.71
CA THR A 100 33.62 10.73 8.18
C THR A 100 34.01 9.24 8.05
N PRO A 101 35.32 8.90 7.96
CA PRO A 101 35.75 7.51 7.88
C PRO A 101 35.25 6.65 9.03
N GLU A 102 35.17 7.20 10.24
CA GLU A 102 34.70 6.52 11.44
C GLU A 102 33.21 6.11 11.28
N ILE A 103 32.38 7.02 10.75
CA ILE A 103 30.98 6.74 10.47
C ILE A 103 30.84 5.68 9.36
N ARG A 104 31.65 5.78 8.31
CA ARG A 104 31.63 4.80 7.20
C ARG A 104 31.97 3.39 7.67
N GLU A 105 33.07 3.24 8.45
CA GLU A 105 33.47 1.93 8.97
C GLU A 105 32.43 1.36 9.94
N THR A 106 31.88 2.19 10.83
CA THR A 106 30.84 1.75 11.76
C THR A 106 29.57 1.36 11.02
N ALA A 107 29.14 2.13 10.03
CA ALA A 107 27.95 1.83 9.24
C ALA A 107 28.10 0.51 8.46
N ARG A 108 29.29 0.23 7.88
CA ARG A 108 29.58 -1.07 7.24
C ARG A 108 29.47 -2.21 8.24
N PHE A 109 30.10 -2.08 9.39
CA PHE A 109 30.03 -3.09 10.45
C PHE A 109 28.59 -3.35 10.89
N LEU A 110 27.77 -2.31 11.05
CA LEU A 110 26.35 -2.46 11.41
C LEU A 110 25.56 -3.18 10.32
N ASN A 111 25.80 -2.86 9.03
CA ASN A 111 25.19 -3.56 7.91
C ASN A 111 25.57 -5.04 7.88
N ASP A 112 26.84 -5.38 8.14
CA ASP A 112 27.31 -6.76 8.26
C ASP A 112 26.65 -7.53 9.42
N LYS A 113 26.17 -6.82 10.43
CA LYS A 113 25.40 -7.37 11.56
C LYS A 113 23.88 -7.36 11.33
N GLY A 114 23.43 -6.98 10.15
CA GLY A 114 22.02 -6.99 9.77
C GLY A 114 21.23 -5.75 10.15
N LEU A 115 21.88 -4.70 10.68
CA LEU A 115 21.26 -3.40 10.85
C LEU A 115 21.36 -2.61 9.54
N ARG A 116 20.26 -1.97 9.15
CA ARG A 116 20.15 -1.28 7.85
C ARG A 116 20.55 0.17 7.97
N VAL A 117 21.81 0.48 7.65
CA VAL A 117 22.36 1.84 7.71
C VAL A 117 22.80 2.30 6.33
N THR A 118 22.26 3.44 5.88
CA THR A 118 22.64 4.13 4.65
C THR A 118 23.30 5.46 5.01
N CYS A 119 24.38 5.81 4.34
CA CYS A 119 25.04 7.11 4.48
C CYS A 119 25.01 7.87 3.17
N LEU A 120 24.51 9.11 3.21
CA LEU A 120 24.38 10.01 2.06
C LEU A 120 25.22 11.26 2.27
N GLU A 121 26.00 11.61 1.25
CA GLU A 121 26.70 12.92 1.18
C GLU A 121 25.97 13.85 0.24
N PHE A 122 25.70 15.07 0.69
CA PHE A 122 25.10 16.11 -0.13
C PHE A 122 26.11 17.22 -0.40
N SER A 123 26.29 17.55 -1.68
CA SER A 123 27.11 18.67 -2.12
C SER A 123 26.24 19.70 -2.84
N PHE A 124 26.39 20.94 -2.42
CA PHE A 124 25.67 22.08 -3.00
C PHE A 124 26.57 22.87 -3.90
N PHE A 125 26.14 23.11 -5.12
CA PHE A 125 26.85 23.87 -6.13
C PHE A 125 26.04 25.07 -6.61
N ARG A 126 26.73 26.11 -7.00
CA ARG A 126 26.15 27.23 -7.71
C ARG A 126 26.87 27.39 -9.06
N THR A 127 26.12 27.38 -10.13
CA THR A 127 26.65 27.59 -11.48
C THR A 127 26.92 29.07 -11.73
N GLU A 128 27.70 29.39 -12.76
CA GLU A 128 28.02 30.78 -13.14
C GLU A 128 26.78 31.59 -13.54
N ASP A 129 25.77 30.95 -14.10
CA ASP A 129 24.46 31.53 -14.42
C ASP A 129 23.52 31.63 -13.20
N GLY A 130 24.04 31.35 -11.99
CA GLY A 130 23.32 31.50 -10.73
C GLY A 130 22.36 30.39 -10.35
N LYS A 131 22.25 29.30 -11.13
CA LYS A 131 21.45 28.13 -10.79
C LYS A 131 22.03 27.39 -9.59
N ARG A 132 21.16 26.80 -8.80
CA ARG A 132 21.54 25.99 -7.62
C ARG A 132 21.39 24.53 -7.97
N LEU A 133 22.44 23.75 -7.74
CA LEU A 133 22.48 22.31 -7.95
C LEU A 133 22.76 21.61 -6.62
N LEU A 134 22.06 20.51 -6.39
CA LEU A 134 22.30 19.62 -5.25
C LEU A 134 22.71 18.26 -5.81
N SER A 135 23.90 17.77 -5.43
CA SER A 135 24.33 16.40 -5.68
C SER A 135 24.09 15.57 -4.42
N CYS A 136 23.66 14.33 -4.61
CA CYS A 136 23.51 13.36 -3.54
C CYS A 136 24.28 12.09 -3.92
N ASP A 137 25.27 11.74 -3.09
CA ASP A 137 26.09 10.55 -3.27
C ASP A 137 25.82 9.54 -2.14
N THR A 138 25.54 8.28 -2.52
CA THR A 138 25.41 7.20 -1.54
C THR A 138 26.79 6.62 -1.25
N VAL A 139 27.38 6.96 -0.11
CA VAL A 139 28.72 6.50 0.29
C VAL A 139 28.69 5.15 1.02
N ILE A 140 27.60 4.84 1.69
CA ILE A 140 27.30 3.51 2.24
C ILE A 140 25.87 3.17 1.88
N ALA A 141 25.65 2.05 1.20
CA ALA A 141 24.34 1.52 0.88
C ALA A 141 23.97 0.35 1.81
N ASP A 142 22.71 0.29 2.18
CA ASP A 142 22.12 -0.92 2.75
C ASP A 142 21.82 -1.91 1.61
N HIS A 143 22.54 -3.02 1.56
CA HIS A 143 22.37 -4.07 0.54
C HIS A 143 21.41 -5.21 0.97
N SER A 144 20.80 -5.11 2.13
CA SER A 144 20.04 -6.19 2.76
C SER A 144 18.69 -6.50 2.10
N ARG A 145 18.23 -5.68 1.17
CA ARG A 145 17.06 -5.99 0.32
C ARG A 145 17.41 -5.75 -1.16
N SER A 146 17.68 -6.83 -1.87
CA SER A 146 17.44 -6.85 -3.31
C SER A 146 15.94 -6.62 -3.55
N GLU A 147 15.57 -6.02 -4.66
CA GLU A 147 14.25 -5.50 -5.07
C GLU A 147 13.05 -6.49 -5.03
N LYS A 148 13.24 -7.69 -4.52
CA LYS A 148 12.12 -8.61 -4.28
C LYS A 148 11.65 -8.45 -2.85
N PRO A 149 10.37 -8.10 -2.61
CA PRO A 149 9.81 -8.21 -1.27
C PRO A 149 10.08 -9.63 -0.79
N VAL A 150 10.81 -9.78 0.31
CA VAL A 150 10.73 -11.02 1.08
C VAL A 150 9.27 -11.08 1.49
N VAL A 151 8.49 -11.90 0.77
CA VAL A 151 7.19 -12.31 1.23
C VAL A 151 7.45 -12.86 2.63
N GLY A 152 7.14 -12.06 3.63
CA GLY A 152 7.28 -12.45 5.03
C GLY A 152 6.61 -13.78 5.17
N ALA A 153 7.20 -14.67 5.97
CA ALA A 153 6.79 -16.06 6.14
C ALA A 153 5.28 -16.18 5.92
N SER A 154 4.90 -16.91 4.89
CA SER A 154 3.54 -17.05 4.38
C SER A 154 2.58 -17.16 5.57
N ARG A 155 1.93 -16.06 5.95
CA ARG A 155 0.78 -16.14 6.83
C ARG A 155 -0.22 -16.99 6.08
N GLY A 156 -0.61 -18.12 6.66
CA GLY A 156 -1.57 -19.03 6.05
C GLY A 156 -2.77 -18.22 5.54
N LYS A 157 -3.36 -18.66 4.44
CA LYS A 157 -4.57 -18.00 3.92
C LYS A 157 -5.65 -18.05 5.01
N THR A 158 -6.33 -16.95 5.22
CA THR A 158 -7.54 -16.89 6.05
C THR A 158 -8.59 -17.84 5.45
N THR A 159 -9.33 -18.53 6.30
CA THR A 159 -10.50 -19.31 5.86
C THR A 159 -11.79 -18.50 6.09
N CYS A 160 -12.88 -18.92 5.44
CA CYS A 160 -14.20 -18.33 5.65
C CYS A 160 -14.55 -18.29 7.15
N ASP A 161 -14.38 -19.42 7.87
CA ASP A 161 -14.68 -19.52 9.30
C ASP A 161 -13.83 -18.57 10.16
N GLN A 162 -12.54 -18.43 9.84
CA GLN A 162 -11.65 -17.51 10.54
C GLN A 162 -12.05 -16.06 10.31
N PHE A 163 -12.39 -15.72 9.07
CA PHE A 163 -12.85 -14.39 8.72
C PHE A 163 -14.16 -14.04 9.43
N MET A 164 -15.16 -14.92 9.36
CA MET A 164 -16.47 -14.70 9.98
C MET A 164 -16.37 -14.57 11.50
N LYS A 165 -15.50 -15.35 12.16
CA LYS A 165 -15.24 -15.25 13.60
C LYS A 165 -14.52 -13.98 14.03
N ALA A 166 -13.79 -13.35 13.12
CA ALA A 166 -13.07 -12.10 13.38
C ALA A 166 -13.96 -10.86 13.24
N LEU A 167 -15.16 -10.97 12.65
CA LEU A 167 -16.07 -9.85 12.44
C LEU A 167 -16.74 -9.42 13.76
N ASP A 168 -16.99 -8.13 13.89
CA ASP A 168 -17.81 -7.58 14.95
C ASP A 168 -19.33 -7.71 14.65
N SER A 169 -20.15 -7.23 15.56
CA SER A 169 -21.62 -7.26 15.43
C SER A 169 -22.16 -6.45 14.24
N ASN A 170 -21.39 -5.47 13.74
CA ASN A 170 -21.78 -4.65 12.56
C ASN A 170 -21.42 -5.38 11.27
N GLY A 171 -20.25 -6.02 11.21
CA GLY A 171 -19.74 -6.69 10.00
C GLY A 171 -20.41 -8.03 9.73
N LEU A 172 -20.72 -8.80 10.78
CA LEU A 172 -21.24 -10.14 10.61
C LEU A 172 -22.48 -10.21 9.70
N PRO A 173 -23.55 -9.40 9.89
CA PRO A 173 -24.72 -9.44 9.02
C PRO A 173 -24.42 -8.98 7.58
N VAL A 174 -23.51 -8.04 7.40
CA VAL A 174 -23.16 -7.50 6.08
C VAL A 174 -22.36 -8.52 5.28
N PHE A 175 -21.26 -9.03 5.86
CA PHE A 175 -20.42 -10.00 5.15
C PHE A 175 -21.09 -11.35 4.91
N THR A 176 -21.99 -11.78 5.82
CA THR A 176 -22.83 -12.97 5.56
C THR A 176 -23.63 -12.80 4.28
N LYS A 177 -24.28 -11.65 4.08
CA LYS A 177 -25.06 -11.39 2.88
C LYS A 177 -24.17 -11.19 1.64
N ILE A 178 -22.99 -10.56 1.77
CA ILE A 178 -22.04 -10.42 0.66
C ILE A 178 -21.59 -11.80 0.16
N LEU A 179 -21.22 -12.71 1.05
CA LEU A 179 -20.81 -14.05 0.67
C LEU A 179 -21.95 -14.86 0.05
N ALA A 180 -23.19 -14.73 0.58
CA ALA A 180 -24.37 -15.35 -0.01
C ALA A 180 -24.63 -14.83 -1.44
N VAL A 181 -24.56 -13.50 -1.67
CA VAL A 181 -24.71 -12.91 -3.01
C VAL A 181 -23.61 -13.39 -3.96
N ALA A 182 -22.36 -13.50 -3.47
CA ALA A 182 -21.27 -14.00 -4.28
C ALA A 182 -21.52 -15.46 -4.73
N GLU A 183 -22.04 -16.31 -3.83
CA GLU A 183 -22.42 -17.69 -4.16
C GLU A 183 -23.60 -17.74 -5.17
N GLU A 184 -24.68 -17.00 -4.90
CA GLU A 184 -25.87 -16.91 -5.80
C GLU A 184 -25.48 -16.42 -7.20
N SER A 185 -24.59 -15.43 -7.29
CA SER A 185 -24.15 -14.82 -8.55
C SER A 185 -22.95 -15.56 -9.17
N ARG A 186 -22.51 -16.68 -8.59
CA ARG A 186 -21.35 -17.48 -9.02
C ARG A 186 -20.06 -16.67 -9.14
N LEU A 187 -19.86 -15.74 -8.20
CA LEU A 187 -18.64 -14.93 -8.11
C LEU A 187 -17.58 -15.67 -7.28
N PRO A 188 -16.44 -16.05 -7.86
CA PRO A 188 -15.40 -16.75 -7.11
C PRO A 188 -14.87 -15.91 -5.95
N ILE A 189 -14.78 -16.50 -4.75
CA ILE A 189 -14.15 -15.91 -3.57
C ILE A 189 -12.75 -16.47 -3.41
N HIS A 190 -11.73 -15.58 -3.40
CA HIS A 190 -10.37 -15.98 -3.12
C HIS A 190 -9.94 -15.47 -1.74
N TRP A 191 -9.61 -16.39 -0.84
CA TRP A 191 -9.12 -16.09 0.49
C TRP A 191 -7.64 -15.74 0.46
N GLY A 192 -7.30 -14.57 0.97
CA GLY A 192 -5.94 -14.07 1.16
C GLY A 192 -5.49 -14.16 2.63
N SER A 193 -4.32 -13.61 2.94
CA SER A 193 -3.79 -13.58 4.31
C SER A 193 -4.48 -12.57 5.24
N ARG A 194 -5.27 -11.64 4.70
CA ARG A 194 -5.87 -10.51 5.43
C ARG A 194 -7.38 -10.40 5.27
N GLY A 195 -7.97 -11.15 4.36
CA GLY A 195 -9.37 -11.05 3.99
C GLY A 195 -9.65 -11.86 2.73
N PHE A 196 -10.60 -11.43 1.92
CA PHE A 196 -10.97 -12.12 0.69
C PHE A 196 -11.14 -11.13 -0.48
N SER A 197 -11.06 -11.64 -1.70
CA SER A 197 -11.50 -10.92 -2.90
C SER A 197 -12.74 -11.56 -3.49
N VAL A 198 -13.63 -10.72 -4.03
CA VAL A 198 -14.73 -11.13 -4.93
C VAL A 198 -14.22 -10.96 -6.36
N ASN A 199 -14.44 -11.97 -7.17
CA ASN A 199 -13.90 -12.04 -8.51
C ASN A 199 -15.01 -12.26 -9.54
N VAL A 200 -14.79 -11.84 -10.80
CA VAL A 200 -15.55 -12.25 -11.96
C VAL A 200 -14.80 -13.38 -12.66
N ASP A 201 -15.51 -14.44 -13.04
CA ASP A 201 -14.94 -15.57 -13.78
C ASP A 201 -15.09 -15.37 -15.29
N PHE A 202 -13.95 -15.44 -16.00
CA PHE A 202 -13.89 -15.46 -17.45
C PHE A 202 -13.33 -16.80 -17.91
N ALA A 203 -14.18 -17.83 -17.95
CA ALA A 203 -13.80 -19.18 -18.37
C ALA A 203 -12.57 -19.75 -17.64
N GLY A 204 -12.53 -19.57 -16.32
CA GLY A 204 -11.43 -20.03 -15.45
C GLY A 204 -10.37 -19.00 -15.16
N THR A 205 -10.41 -17.82 -15.79
CA THR A 205 -9.60 -16.66 -15.43
C THR A 205 -10.38 -15.74 -14.51
N HIS A 206 -9.93 -15.59 -13.27
CA HIS A 206 -10.62 -14.81 -12.24
C HIS A 206 -10.06 -13.40 -12.15
N PHE A 207 -10.93 -12.40 -12.33
CA PHE A 207 -10.62 -10.99 -12.15
C PHE A 207 -11.21 -10.44 -10.85
N LYS A 208 -10.36 -9.92 -10.00
CA LYS A 208 -10.74 -9.29 -8.73
C LYS A 208 -11.36 -7.93 -9.00
N PHE A 209 -12.48 -7.61 -8.36
CA PHE A 209 -13.07 -6.28 -8.44
C PHE A 209 -13.41 -5.65 -7.09
N CYS A 210 -13.45 -6.44 -6.02
CA CYS A 210 -13.50 -5.88 -4.67
C CYS A 210 -12.86 -6.80 -3.62
N TYR A 211 -12.54 -6.23 -2.44
CA TYR A 211 -11.94 -6.92 -1.30
C TYR A 211 -12.76 -6.72 -0.05
N GLY A 212 -12.89 -7.75 0.76
CA GLY A 212 -13.45 -7.70 2.11
C GLY A 212 -12.36 -7.86 3.18
N TYR A 213 -12.39 -6.98 4.20
CA TYR A 213 -11.44 -6.95 5.30
C TYR A 213 -12.12 -7.05 6.67
N PRO A 214 -11.55 -7.79 7.65
CA PRO A 214 -12.06 -7.87 9.01
C PRO A 214 -11.59 -6.65 9.84
N PRO A 215 -12.19 -6.41 11.04
CA PRO A 215 -11.91 -5.22 11.86
C PRO A 215 -10.45 -5.07 12.28
N HIS A 216 -9.73 -6.17 12.49
CA HIS A 216 -8.33 -6.16 12.92
C HIS A 216 -7.31 -6.05 11.76
N SER A 217 -7.78 -5.81 10.55
CA SER A 217 -6.89 -5.48 9.44
C SER A 217 -6.51 -4.00 9.50
N VAL A 218 -5.35 -3.66 8.93
CA VAL A 218 -4.94 -2.26 8.76
C VAL A 218 -5.92 -1.43 7.90
N TYR A 219 -6.84 -2.09 7.21
CA TYR A 219 -7.90 -1.45 6.42
C TYR A 219 -9.20 -1.25 7.21
N GLY A 220 -9.26 -1.75 8.46
CA GLY A 220 -10.48 -1.82 9.24
C GLY A 220 -11.52 -2.75 8.63
N GLN A 221 -12.68 -2.89 9.26
CA GLN A 221 -13.78 -3.68 8.73
C GLN A 221 -14.45 -2.96 7.56
N SER A 222 -14.21 -3.44 6.34
CA SER A 222 -14.54 -2.68 5.13
C SER A 222 -14.61 -3.53 3.87
N LEU A 223 -15.26 -2.98 2.83
CA LEU A 223 -15.18 -3.43 1.46
C LEU A 223 -14.45 -2.37 0.62
N TYR A 224 -13.51 -2.79 -0.22
CA TYR A 224 -12.78 -1.93 -1.16
C TYR A 224 -13.06 -2.33 -2.60
N THR A 225 -13.15 -1.36 -3.51
CA THR A 225 -13.08 -1.64 -4.95
C THR A 225 -11.68 -2.12 -5.32
N ARG A 226 -11.56 -2.78 -6.47
CA ARG A 226 -10.29 -3.23 -7.03
C ARG A 226 -10.36 -3.21 -8.55
N VAL A 227 -10.57 -2.02 -9.10
CA VAL A 227 -10.75 -1.81 -10.55
C VAL A 227 -9.77 -0.78 -11.12
N PHE A 228 -9.05 -0.04 -10.27
CA PHE A 228 -8.07 0.98 -10.70
C PHE A 228 -6.64 0.43 -10.67
N ASP A 229 -6.37 -0.65 -11.41
CA ASP A 229 -5.01 -1.15 -11.61
C ASP A 229 -4.67 -1.39 -13.09
N SER A 230 -3.38 -1.45 -13.36
CA SER A 230 -2.87 -1.64 -14.72
C SER A 230 -3.33 -2.97 -15.34
N ALA A 231 -3.44 -4.04 -14.56
CA ALA A 231 -3.86 -5.35 -15.05
C ALA A 231 -5.34 -5.32 -15.47
N PHE A 232 -6.20 -4.63 -14.70
CA PHE A 232 -7.59 -4.44 -15.07
C PHE A 232 -7.72 -3.64 -16.38
N PHE A 233 -6.99 -2.51 -16.49
CA PHE A 233 -7.05 -1.64 -17.66
C PHE A 233 -6.51 -2.29 -18.94
N THR A 234 -5.49 -3.13 -18.82
CA THR A 234 -4.87 -3.76 -20.00
C THR A 234 -5.62 -5.01 -20.45
N ARG A 235 -6.25 -5.76 -19.54
CA ARG A 235 -6.81 -7.08 -19.82
C ARG A 235 -8.34 -7.10 -19.99
N VAL A 236 -9.05 -6.17 -19.37
CA VAL A 236 -10.50 -6.03 -19.56
C VAL A 236 -10.77 -5.09 -20.73
N CYS A 237 -11.70 -5.47 -21.62
CA CYS A 237 -12.13 -4.59 -22.72
C CYS A 237 -12.74 -3.32 -22.10
N ASP A 238 -12.35 -2.15 -22.63
CA ASP A 238 -12.74 -0.84 -22.11
C ASP A 238 -12.53 -0.65 -20.59
N GLY A 239 -11.47 -1.30 -20.04
CA GLY A 239 -11.23 -1.41 -18.60
C GLY A 239 -11.22 -0.06 -17.86
N GLU A 240 -10.65 1.00 -18.43
CA GLU A 240 -10.67 2.34 -17.82
C GLU A 240 -12.07 2.95 -17.73
N ALA A 241 -12.86 2.79 -18.79
CA ALA A 241 -14.24 3.31 -18.83
C ALA A 241 -15.11 2.56 -17.83
N ILE A 242 -14.96 1.22 -17.77
CA ILE A 242 -15.69 0.36 -16.83
C ILE A 242 -15.29 0.66 -15.39
N ALA A 243 -14.00 0.81 -15.09
CA ALA A 243 -13.53 1.18 -13.77
C ALA A 243 -14.12 2.51 -13.30
N LYS A 244 -14.15 3.50 -14.19
CA LYS A 244 -14.76 4.80 -13.92
C LYS A 244 -16.27 4.70 -13.66
N ASP A 245 -16.99 3.91 -14.45
CA ASP A 245 -18.43 3.70 -14.25
C ASP A 245 -18.75 2.93 -12.95
N ILE A 246 -17.91 1.94 -12.59
CA ILE A 246 -18.01 1.24 -11.29
C ILE A 246 -17.75 2.20 -10.13
N ALA A 247 -16.76 3.09 -10.23
CA ALA A 247 -16.48 4.09 -9.22
C ALA A 247 -17.64 5.09 -9.05
N GLU A 248 -18.19 5.60 -10.16
CA GLU A 248 -19.34 6.52 -10.11
C GLU A 248 -20.57 5.82 -9.51
N SER A 249 -20.79 4.56 -9.85
CA SER A 249 -21.89 3.78 -9.24
C SER A 249 -21.66 3.51 -7.75
N ALA A 250 -20.42 3.25 -7.32
CA ALA A 250 -20.07 3.12 -5.90
C ALA A 250 -20.37 4.44 -5.14
N LYS A 251 -19.91 5.57 -5.69
CA LYS A 251 -20.18 6.89 -5.14
C LYS A 251 -21.69 7.19 -5.05
N ALA A 252 -22.45 6.84 -6.06
CA ALA A 252 -23.90 7.08 -6.11
C ALA A 252 -24.67 6.33 -4.99
N THR A 253 -24.12 5.24 -4.42
CA THR A 253 -24.74 4.57 -3.26
C THR A 253 -24.69 5.43 -1.99
N GLY A 254 -23.78 6.41 -1.90
CA GLY A 254 -23.50 7.17 -0.68
C GLY A 254 -22.76 6.38 0.42
N LEU A 255 -22.41 5.10 0.17
CA LEU A 255 -21.76 4.20 1.13
C LEU A 255 -20.25 4.18 1.00
N PHE A 256 -19.72 4.56 -0.16
CA PHE A 256 -18.32 4.53 -0.46
C PHE A 256 -17.70 5.92 -0.36
N THR A 257 -16.48 5.97 0.18
CA THR A 257 -15.62 7.16 0.24
C THR A 257 -14.33 6.90 -0.54
N PRO A 258 -13.68 7.94 -1.10
CA PRO A 258 -12.38 7.80 -1.76
C PRO A 258 -11.33 7.21 -0.80
N ALA A 259 -10.49 6.31 -1.32
CA ALA A 259 -9.46 5.62 -0.57
C ALA A 259 -8.23 5.37 -1.47
N GLY A 260 -7.37 6.37 -1.59
CA GLY A 260 -6.29 6.38 -2.59
C GLY A 260 -6.88 6.36 -4.01
N ASN A 261 -6.47 5.37 -4.80
CA ASN A 261 -7.00 5.18 -6.16
C ASN A 261 -8.29 4.37 -6.21
N GLU A 262 -8.77 3.87 -5.07
CA GLU A 262 -9.93 3.00 -4.97
C GLU A 262 -11.02 3.65 -4.10
N TRP A 263 -12.14 2.95 -3.91
CA TRP A 263 -13.26 3.38 -3.08
C TRP A 263 -13.48 2.39 -1.95
N LYS A 264 -13.79 2.91 -0.74
CA LYS A 264 -13.95 2.16 0.49
C LYS A 264 -15.36 2.33 1.05
N CYS A 265 -16.02 1.22 1.34
CA CYS A 265 -17.22 1.18 2.18
C CYS A 265 -16.82 0.70 3.58
N SER A 266 -16.83 1.59 4.58
CA SER A 266 -16.54 1.25 5.98
C SER A 266 -17.74 0.61 6.64
N ILE A 267 -17.52 -0.55 7.32
CA ILE A 267 -18.56 -1.36 7.98
C ILE A 267 -18.35 -1.34 9.49
N ASN A 268 -18.06 -0.18 10.05
CA ASN A 268 -17.73 0.03 11.47
C ASN A 268 -18.91 0.52 12.32
N ARG A 269 -20.08 0.67 11.72
CA ARG A 269 -21.34 1.05 12.35
C ARG A 269 -22.48 0.21 11.78
N GLY A 270 -23.57 0.11 12.50
CA GLY A 270 -24.76 -0.58 11.99
C GLY A 270 -25.25 0.02 10.66
N MET A 271 -25.30 -0.81 9.63
CA MET A 271 -25.87 -0.47 8.34
C MET A 271 -27.38 -0.79 8.36
N SER A 272 -28.19 0.11 7.79
CA SER A 272 -29.63 -0.16 7.61
C SER A 272 -29.82 -1.31 6.60
N ALA A 273 -31.00 -1.94 6.59
CA ALA A 273 -31.33 -2.94 5.59
C ALA A 273 -31.23 -2.37 4.17
N ALA A 274 -31.66 -1.11 3.96
CA ALA A 274 -31.57 -0.43 2.68
C ALA A 274 -30.11 -0.19 2.24
N ASP A 275 -29.21 0.17 3.16
CA ASP A 275 -27.78 0.33 2.85
C ASP A 275 -27.16 -1.00 2.43
N ILE A 276 -27.47 -2.07 3.16
CA ILE A 276 -26.99 -3.42 2.81
C ILE A 276 -27.51 -3.83 1.43
N ASP A 277 -28.80 -3.66 1.15
CA ASP A 277 -29.39 -4.00 -0.14
C ASP A 277 -28.78 -3.16 -1.28
N SER A 278 -28.49 -1.89 -1.05
CA SER A 278 -27.77 -1.00 -1.97
C SER A 278 -26.36 -1.50 -2.25
N LEU A 279 -25.61 -1.91 -1.21
CA LEU A 279 -24.26 -2.49 -1.35
C LEU A 279 -24.29 -3.80 -2.16
N LEU A 280 -25.23 -4.69 -1.87
CA LEU A 280 -25.37 -5.96 -2.57
C LEU A 280 -25.78 -5.77 -4.06
N SER A 281 -26.67 -4.81 -4.33
CA SER A 281 -27.05 -4.42 -5.68
C SER A 281 -25.84 -3.88 -6.45
N TRP A 282 -25.00 -3.06 -5.80
CA TRP A 282 -23.78 -2.57 -6.40
C TRP A 282 -22.82 -3.71 -6.76
N ILE A 283 -22.62 -4.70 -5.88
CA ILE A 283 -21.76 -5.87 -6.16
C ILE A 283 -22.25 -6.61 -7.40
N ARG A 284 -23.57 -6.89 -7.52
CA ARG A 284 -24.15 -7.56 -8.68
C ARG A 284 -23.94 -6.75 -9.96
N THR A 285 -24.32 -5.48 -9.95
CA THR A 285 -24.21 -4.60 -11.11
C THR A 285 -22.76 -4.42 -11.58
N ALA A 286 -21.82 -4.25 -10.65
CA ALA A 286 -20.40 -4.13 -10.97
C ALA A 286 -19.84 -5.42 -11.60
N SER A 287 -20.18 -6.58 -11.05
CA SER A 287 -19.77 -7.88 -11.59
C SER A 287 -20.34 -8.16 -12.96
N GLU A 288 -21.61 -7.83 -13.20
CA GLU A 288 -22.30 -7.97 -14.49
C GLU A 288 -21.67 -7.09 -15.57
N LYS A 289 -21.34 -5.82 -15.24
CA LYS A 289 -20.66 -4.91 -16.16
C LYS A 289 -19.28 -5.44 -16.56
N ILE A 290 -18.48 -5.91 -15.59
CA ILE A 290 -17.18 -6.51 -15.87
C ILE A 290 -17.34 -7.76 -16.74
N ALA A 291 -18.27 -8.67 -16.40
CA ALA A 291 -18.51 -9.88 -17.17
C ALA A 291 -18.95 -9.60 -18.61
N ALA A 292 -19.80 -8.58 -18.80
CA ALA A 292 -20.28 -8.17 -20.12
C ALA A 292 -19.19 -7.57 -21.01
N ALA A 293 -18.18 -6.92 -20.43
CA ALA A 293 -17.07 -6.34 -21.17
C ALA A 293 -16.14 -7.40 -21.78
N GLY A 294 -15.92 -8.50 -21.08
CA GLY A 294 -15.02 -9.56 -21.51
C GLY A 294 -13.53 -9.20 -21.36
N LEU A 295 -12.68 -10.17 -21.72
CA LEU A 295 -11.23 -9.99 -21.74
C LEU A 295 -10.74 -9.66 -23.14
N ARG A 296 -9.73 -8.80 -23.23
CA ARG A 296 -8.94 -8.62 -24.46
C ARG A 296 -8.25 -9.94 -24.76
N LYS A 297 -8.33 -10.37 -26.04
CA LYS A 297 -7.53 -11.49 -26.52
C LYS A 297 -6.07 -11.04 -26.51
N ASP A 298 -5.17 -11.82 -25.91
CA ASP A 298 -3.74 -11.60 -26.06
C ASP A 298 -3.45 -11.67 -27.57
N SER A 299 -2.94 -10.56 -28.14
CA SER A 299 -2.44 -10.58 -29.51
C SER A 299 -1.28 -11.55 -29.51
N GLU A 300 -1.45 -12.68 -30.21
CA GLU A 300 -0.36 -13.59 -30.56
C GLU A 300 0.77 -12.74 -31.15
N GLU A 301 2.00 -13.04 -30.75
CA GLU A 301 3.23 -12.39 -31.18
C GLU A 301 3.18 -12.07 -32.68
N GLU A 302 3.17 -10.78 -33.04
CA GLU A 302 3.40 -10.33 -34.41
C GLU A 302 4.87 -10.56 -34.79
N ASN A 303 5.15 -11.71 -35.38
CA ASN A 303 6.21 -11.85 -36.34
C ASN A 303 5.64 -11.49 -37.72
N GLY A 304 5.91 -10.30 -38.18
CA GLY A 304 5.99 -9.95 -39.59
C GLY A 304 4.74 -9.39 -40.27
N ALA A 305 4.86 -8.13 -40.68
CA ALA A 305 4.17 -7.44 -41.77
C ALA A 305 2.88 -6.67 -41.43
N ASN A 306 3.02 -5.34 -41.44
CA ASN A 306 2.04 -4.32 -41.86
C ASN A 306 0.60 -4.78 -42.11
N ASN A 307 -0.34 -4.40 -41.26
CA ASN A 307 -1.51 -3.63 -41.69
C ASN A 307 -2.44 -3.31 -40.51
N THR A 308 -3.01 -2.12 -40.57
CA THR A 308 -4.11 -1.59 -39.77
C THR A 308 -5.07 -2.66 -39.20
N SER A 309 -5.23 -2.68 -37.86
CA SER A 309 -6.33 -3.42 -37.24
C SER A 309 -6.97 -2.60 -36.12
N GLU A 310 -8.19 -2.20 -36.39
CA GLU A 310 -9.18 -1.84 -35.38
C GLU A 310 -9.44 -3.05 -34.49
N GLY A 311 -9.29 -2.90 -33.16
CA GLY A 311 -9.53 -3.98 -32.19
C GLY A 311 -11.02 -4.32 -32.12
N ILE A 312 -11.36 -5.55 -32.35
CA ILE A 312 -12.73 -6.08 -32.21
C ILE A 312 -12.83 -6.74 -30.84
N CYS A 313 -13.56 -6.11 -29.92
CA CYS A 313 -14.05 -6.71 -28.70
C CYS A 313 -15.24 -7.63 -29.01
N ARG A 314 -15.11 -8.90 -28.79
CA ARG A 314 -16.20 -9.88 -28.59
C ARG A 314 -15.76 -10.98 -27.63
#